data_9a0f5dcade856ce814c9cdfb6a510655
#
_entry.id   9a0f5dcade856ce814c9cdfb6a510655
#
_cell.length_a   1.000
_cell.length_b   1.000
_cell.length_c   1.000
_cell.angle_alpha   90.00
_cell.angle_beta   90.00
_cell.angle_gamma   90.00
#
_symmetry.space_group_name_H-M   'P 1'
#
loop_
_entity.id
_entity.type
_entity.pdbx_description
1 polymer ?
#
loop_
_entity_poly.entity_id
_entity_poly.type
_entity_poly.pdbx_seq_one_letter_code
_entity_poly.pdbx_strand_id
1 'polypeptide(L)'
;WHTSAHLLAEALQELYPGIQFGIGPAIENGFYYDVDPGEAVIKEADLAVIEAKMAELSAKKEAVVRKEISKSDALKMFGDRHETYKCELISELEDGKITTYTQGEFTDLCRGPHLVNTGAIKAIKLTSVAGAYWRGQENRKMLTRIYGISFPKKKMLDEYLAMMEEAKKRDHRKIGTELKLFTFDEEVGAGLPIWLPNGGGLLSNLDQLLFKAH
;
A
#
# COMPACT_ATOMS: atom_id res chain seq x y z
N TRP A 1 6.78 8.22 -2.70
CA TRP A 1 5.66 7.24 -2.67
C TRP A 1 4.29 7.90 -2.49
N HIS A 2 4.17 8.97 -1.71
CA HIS A 2 2.88 9.65 -1.53
C HIS A 2 2.26 10.12 -2.85
N THR A 3 3.05 10.77 -3.72
CA THR A 3 2.58 11.14 -5.08
C THR A 3 2.26 9.91 -5.93
N SER A 4 2.93 8.78 -5.70
CA SER A 4 2.63 7.54 -6.41
C SER A 4 1.29 6.93 -5.99
N ALA A 5 0.88 7.11 -4.72
CA ALA A 5 -0.45 6.75 -4.26
C ALA A 5 -1.54 7.57 -5.00
N HIS A 6 -1.32 8.88 -5.17
CA HIS A 6 -2.24 9.71 -5.96
C HIS A 6 -2.24 9.35 -7.45
N LEU A 7 -1.08 8.97 -8.01
CA LEU A 7 -0.99 8.49 -9.39
C LEU A 7 -1.75 7.17 -9.58
N LEU A 8 -1.72 6.28 -8.58
CA LEU A 8 -2.56 5.07 -8.56
C LEU A 8 -4.05 5.43 -8.54
N ALA A 9 -4.45 6.38 -7.69
CA ALA A 9 -5.84 6.81 -7.61
C ALA A 9 -6.33 7.42 -8.93
N GLU A 10 -5.53 8.27 -9.57
CA GLU A 10 -5.82 8.83 -10.89
C GLU A 10 -5.98 7.74 -11.96
N ALA A 11 -5.08 6.75 -11.99
CA ALA A 11 -5.19 5.62 -12.90
C ALA A 11 -6.47 4.81 -12.67
N LEU A 12 -6.84 4.60 -11.41
CA LEU A 12 -8.07 3.91 -11.05
C LEU A 12 -9.32 4.71 -11.41
N GLN A 13 -9.29 6.04 -11.26
CA GLN A 13 -10.39 6.92 -11.68
C GLN A 13 -10.69 6.80 -13.18
N GLU A 14 -9.62 6.73 -14.02
CA GLU A 14 -9.79 6.57 -15.47
C GLU A 14 -10.25 5.16 -15.87
N LEU A 15 -9.78 4.12 -15.15
CA LEU A 15 -10.09 2.72 -15.49
C LEU A 15 -11.43 2.23 -14.94
N TYR A 16 -11.88 2.76 -13.81
CA TYR A 16 -13.06 2.32 -13.10
C TYR A 16 -14.01 3.50 -12.82
N PRO A 17 -14.85 3.90 -13.77
CA PRO A 17 -15.80 4.98 -13.58
C PRO A 17 -16.72 4.74 -12.37
N GLY A 18 -16.85 5.73 -11.50
CA GLY A 18 -17.67 5.64 -10.29
C GLY A 18 -16.95 5.04 -9.06
N ILE A 19 -15.66 4.71 -9.18
CA ILE A 19 -14.86 4.31 -8.02
C ILE A 19 -14.82 5.43 -6.98
N GLN A 20 -14.89 5.06 -5.69
CA GLN A 20 -14.76 6.03 -4.60
C GLN A 20 -13.42 5.84 -3.87
N PHE A 21 -12.86 6.94 -3.40
CA PHE A 21 -11.52 6.99 -2.84
C PHE A 21 -11.56 7.13 -1.31
N GLY A 22 -10.91 6.20 -0.62
CA GLY A 22 -10.64 6.26 0.82
C GLY A 22 -9.39 7.09 1.12
N ILE A 23 -8.33 6.43 1.54
CA ILE A 23 -7.03 7.04 1.89
C ILE A 23 -5.87 6.34 1.18
N GLY A 24 -4.82 7.12 0.87
CA GLY A 24 -3.63 6.62 0.18
C GLY A 24 -2.32 7.14 0.76
N PRO A 25 -1.87 6.65 1.93
CA PRO A 25 -0.64 7.10 2.54
C PRO A 25 0.59 6.43 1.92
N ALA A 26 1.73 7.09 2.06
CA ALA A 26 3.01 6.42 2.00
C ALA A 26 3.25 5.63 3.29
N ILE A 27 3.87 4.45 3.17
CA ILE A 27 4.26 3.57 4.26
C ILE A 27 5.75 3.28 4.21
N GLU A 28 6.29 2.58 5.20
CA GLU A 28 7.73 2.29 5.32
C GLU A 28 8.31 1.64 4.05
N ASN A 29 7.57 0.73 3.41
CA ASN A 29 8.04 -0.03 2.25
C ASN A 29 7.15 0.17 1.02
N GLY A 30 6.76 1.41 0.74
CA GLY A 30 5.96 1.74 -0.44
C GLY A 30 4.78 2.65 -0.15
N PHE A 31 3.67 2.36 -0.77
CA PHE A 31 2.40 3.06 -0.60
C PHE A 31 1.23 2.10 -0.79
N TYR A 32 0.05 2.53 -0.38
CA TYR A 32 -1.19 1.89 -0.78
C TYR A 32 -2.27 2.93 -1.07
N TYR A 33 -3.36 2.48 -1.65
CA TYR A 33 -4.59 3.25 -1.72
C TYR A 33 -5.80 2.36 -1.44
N ASP A 34 -6.71 2.85 -0.60
CA ASP A 34 -7.98 2.20 -0.29
C ASP A 34 -9.06 2.77 -1.19
N VAL A 35 -9.75 1.90 -1.92
CA VAL A 35 -10.79 2.29 -2.86
C VAL A 35 -12.03 1.43 -2.70
N ASP A 36 -13.17 2.00 -3.03
CA ASP A 36 -14.42 1.30 -3.18
C ASP A 36 -14.77 1.23 -4.69
N PRO A 37 -14.55 0.09 -5.32
CA PRO A 37 -14.82 -0.05 -6.75
C PRO A 37 -16.32 -0.24 -7.08
N GLY A 38 -17.22 -0.13 -6.09
CA GLY A 38 -18.65 -0.32 -6.28
C GLY A 38 -18.99 -1.79 -6.62
N GLU A 39 -19.51 -2.00 -7.83
CA GLU A 39 -19.84 -3.35 -8.35
C GLU A 39 -18.63 -4.03 -9.02
N ALA A 40 -17.59 -3.28 -9.36
CA ALA A 40 -16.39 -3.83 -9.96
C ALA A 40 -15.54 -4.59 -8.91
N VAL A 41 -14.77 -5.56 -9.37
CA VAL A 41 -13.85 -6.32 -8.53
C VAL A 41 -12.45 -6.18 -9.09
N ILE A 42 -11.56 -5.54 -8.34
CA ILE A 42 -10.15 -5.41 -8.72
C ILE A 42 -9.38 -6.60 -8.15
N LYS A 43 -8.70 -7.34 -9.03
CA LYS A 43 -7.93 -8.55 -8.70
C LYS A 43 -6.45 -8.33 -8.99
N GLU A 44 -5.61 -9.24 -8.53
CA GLU A 44 -4.17 -9.21 -8.84
C GLU A 44 -3.88 -9.24 -10.35
N ALA A 45 -4.75 -9.90 -11.14
CA ALA A 45 -4.62 -9.93 -12.61
C ALA A 45 -4.75 -8.54 -13.25
N ASP A 46 -5.45 -7.61 -12.62
CA ASP A 46 -5.70 -6.26 -13.13
C ASP A 46 -4.51 -5.32 -12.86
N LEU A 47 -3.62 -5.69 -11.94
CA LEU A 47 -2.49 -4.84 -11.53
C LEU A 47 -1.60 -4.42 -12.70
N ALA A 48 -1.37 -5.31 -13.66
CA ALA A 48 -0.56 -4.99 -14.84
C ALA A 48 -1.19 -3.90 -15.73
N VAL A 49 -2.51 -3.89 -15.85
CA VAL A 49 -3.25 -2.87 -16.60
C VAL A 49 -3.19 -1.53 -15.86
N ILE A 50 -3.36 -1.56 -14.54
CA ILE A 50 -3.27 -0.37 -13.69
C ILE A 50 -1.85 0.21 -13.73
N GLU A 51 -0.81 -0.63 -13.63
CA GLU A 51 0.60 -0.21 -13.77
C GLU A 51 0.86 0.48 -15.11
N ALA A 52 0.34 -0.08 -16.22
CA ALA A 52 0.48 0.51 -17.54
C ALA A 52 -0.18 1.89 -17.62
N LYS A 53 -1.37 2.05 -17.03
CA LYS A 53 -2.07 3.33 -16.94
C LYS A 53 -1.29 4.34 -16.08
N MET A 54 -0.77 3.93 -14.93
CA MET A 54 0.09 4.78 -14.10
C MET A 54 1.34 5.25 -14.86
N ALA A 55 1.96 4.39 -15.65
CA ALA A 55 3.13 4.74 -16.47
C ALA A 55 2.77 5.75 -17.56
N GLU A 56 1.60 5.58 -18.21
CA GLU A 56 1.06 6.55 -19.19
C GLU A 56 0.88 7.93 -18.55
N LEU A 57 0.18 8.00 -17.39
CA LEU A 57 -0.07 9.24 -16.66
C LEU A 57 1.23 9.89 -16.19
N SER A 58 2.17 9.11 -15.65
CA SER A 58 3.48 9.62 -15.26
C SER A 58 4.23 10.26 -16.44
N ALA A 59 4.11 9.69 -17.65
CA ALA A 59 4.75 10.22 -18.85
C ALA A 59 4.21 11.59 -19.27
N LYS A 60 2.99 11.94 -18.90
CA LYS A 60 2.39 13.27 -19.13
C LYS A 60 3.09 14.37 -18.33
N LYS A 61 3.79 14.01 -17.24
CA LYS A 61 4.53 14.95 -16.36
C LYS A 61 3.65 16.06 -15.78
N GLU A 62 2.45 15.72 -15.40
CA GLU A 62 1.48 16.68 -14.90
C GLU A 62 1.94 17.32 -13.60
N ALA A 63 1.74 18.62 -13.49
CA ALA A 63 2.08 19.37 -12.29
C ALA A 63 1.18 18.96 -11.12
N VAL A 64 1.77 18.80 -9.94
CA VAL A 64 1.02 18.55 -8.71
C VAL A 64 0.78 19.88 -8.01
N VAL A 65 -0.46 20.32 -8.01
CA VAL A 65 -0.85 21.66 -7.53
C VAL A 65 -1.53 21.56 -6.18
N ARG A 66 -0.93 22.19 -5.17
CA ARG A 66 -1.51 22.33 -3.83
C ARG A 66 -2.48 23.53 -3.80
N LYS A 67 -3.66 23.32 -3.22
CA LYS A 67 -4.61 24.39 -2.93
C LYS A 67 -5.08 24.31 -1.47
N GLU A 68 -5.35 25.47 -0.88
CA GLU A 68 -6.06 25.58 0.38
C GLU A 68 -7.48 26.09 0.10
N ILE A 69 -8.46 25.39 0.59
CA ILE A 69 -9.88 25.71 0.41
C ILE A 69 -10.60 25.68 1.77
N SER A 70 -11.77 26.31 1.85
CA SER A 70 -12.60 26.24 3.05
C SER A 70 -13.18 24.83 3.24
N LYS A 71 -13.59 24.51 4.46
CA LYS A 71 -14.26 23.21 4.72
C LYS A 71 -15.56 23.10 3.93
N SER A 72 -16.33 24.19 3.80
CA SER A 72 -17.56 24.23 3.03
C SER A 72 -17.31 23.97 1.54
N ASP A 73 -16.27 24.59 0.95
CA ASP A 73 -15.92 24.37 -0.46
C ASP A 73 -15.41 22.94 -0.68
N ALA A 74 -14.65 22.39 0.28
CA ALA A 74 -14.19 21.02 0.21
C ALA A 74 -15.36 20.04 0.24
N LEU A 75 -16.29 20.19 1.19
CA LEU A 75 -17.49 19.35 1.27
C LEU A 75 -18.33 19.41 0.01
N LYS A 76 -18.50 20.61 -0.57
CA LYS A 76 -19.21 20.79 -1.83
C LYS A 76 -18.49 20.08 -2.97
N MET A 77 -17.18 20.32 -3.13
CA MET A 77 -16.38 19.76 -4.22
C MET A 77 -16.38 18.21 -4.22
N PHE A 78 -16.16 17.60 -3.07
CA PHE A 78 -16.16 16.14 -2.94
C PHE A 78 -17.58 15.57 -2.93
N GLY A 79 -18.56 16.30 -2.42
CA GLY A 79 -19.99 15.93 -2.47
C GLY A 79 -20.53 15.89 -3.91
N ASP A 80 -20.21 16.88 -4.72
CA ASP A 80 -20.60 16.93 -6.15
C ASP A 80 -19.98 15.75 -6.96
N ARG A 81 -18.86 15.20 -6.48
CA ARG A 81 -18.20 14.01 -7.06
C ARG A 81 -18.67 12.69 -6.43
N HIS A 82 -19.60 12.72 -5.49
CA HIS A 82 -20.08 11.56 -4.74
C HIS A 82 -19.00 10.83 -3.92
N GLU A 83 -17.94 11.54 -3.53
CA GLU A 83 -16.82 11.01 -2.73
C GLU A 83 -17.18 10.93 -1.24
N THR A 84 -18.01 9.94 -0.90
CA THR A 84 -18.60 9.82 0.45
C THR A 84 -17.55 9.68 1.56
N TYR A 85 -16.50 8.90 1.31
CA TYR A 85 -15.39 8.71 2.27
C TYR A 85 -14.60 9.99 2.52
N LYS A 86 -14.38 10.81 1.47
CA LYS A 86 -13.72 12.12 1.60
C LYS A 86 -14.59 13.11 2.36
N CYS A 87 -15.89 13.14 2.09
CA CYS A 87 -16.84 13.98 2.84
C CYS A 87 -16.87 13.61 4.33
N GLU A 88 -16.84 12.32 4.66
CA GLU A 88 -16.75 11.86 6.05
C GLU A 88 -15.48 12.37 6.72
N LEU A 89 -14.31 12.20 6.08
CA LEU A 89 -13.03 12.68 6.62
C LEU A 89 -13.03 14.19 6.82
N ILE A 90 -13.56 14.97 5.87
CA ILE A 90 -13.62 16.43 5.95
C ILE A 90 -14.55 16.85 7.07
N SER A 91 -15.68 16.16 7.29
CA SER A 91 -16.66 16.53 8.33
C SER A 91 -16.06 16.50 9.73
N GLU A 92 -15.09 15.62 9.98
CA GLU A 92 -14.40 15.47 11.27
C GLU A 92 -13.24 16.44 11.45
N LEU A 93 -12.76 17.08 10.39
CA LEU A 93 -11.71 18.08 10.52
C LEU A 93 -12.28 19.36 11.14
N GLU A 94 -11.44 20.04 11.92
CA GLU A 94 -11.77 21.36 12.46
C GLU A 94 -12.02 22.35 11.30
N ASP A 95 -12.86 23.36 11.57
CA ASP A 95 -13.08 24.42 10.58
C ASP A 95 -11.79 25.23 10.40
N GLY A 96 -11.31 25.28 9.17
CA GLY A 96 -10.03 25.87 8.85
C GLY A 96 -9.65 25.63 7.39
N LYS A 97 -8.37 25.72 7.11
CA LYS A 97 -7.84 25.49 5.77
C LYS A 97 -7.69 24.01 5.48
N ILE A 98 -8.51 23.51 4.58
CA ILE A 98 -8.40 22.16 4.02
C ILE A 98 -7.43 22.21 2.86
N THR A 99 -6.44 21.32 2.85
CA THR A 99 -5.49 21.22 1.75
C THR A 99 -5.88 20.12 0.77
N THR A 100 -5.85 20.45 -0.50
CA THR A 100 -6.06 19.50 -1.60
C THR A 100 -4.87 19.54 -2.54
N TYR A 101 -4.65 18.40 -3.22
CA TYR A 101 -3.64 18.28 -4.25
C TYR A 101 -4.29 17.78 -5.53
N THR A 102 -4.04 18.50 -6.62
CA THR A 102 -4.56 18.17 -7.95
C THR A 102 -3.41 17.79 -8.87
N GLN A 103 -3.56 16.71 -9.59
CA GLN A 103 -2.70 16.29 -10.70
C GLN A 103 -3.62 15.80 -11.83
N GLY A 104 -3.40 16.27 -13.06
CA GLY A 104 -4.34 16.00 -14.15
C GLY A 104 -5.79 16.29 -13.76
N GLU A 105 -6.65 15.30 -13.96
CA GLU A 105 -8.08 15.37 -13.61
C GLU A 105 -8.39 14.85 -12.19
N PHE A 106 -7.37 14.35 -11.47
CA PHE A 106 -7.54 13.83 -10.13
C PHE A 106 -7.23 14.88 -9.06
N THR A 107 -8.13 15.01 -8.10
CA THR A 107 -7.94 15.87 -6.91
C THR A 107 -8.20 15.09 -5.66
N ASP A 108 -7.27 15.13 -4.72
CA ASP A 108 -7.38 14.46 -3.44
C ASP A 108 -7.31 15.41 -2.24
N LEU A 109 -7.95 14.98 -1.15
CA LEU A 109 -7.80 15.56 0.18
C LEU A 109 -6.47 15.09 0.77
N CYS A 110 -5.50 15.97 0.94
CA CYS A 110 -4.17 15.57 1.36
C CYS A 110 -3.40 16.69 2.06
N ARG A 111 -2.57 16.30 3.04
CA ARG A 111 -1.66 17.23 3.73
C ARG A 111 -0.32 17.42 3.00
N GLY A 112 0.02 16.52 2.10
CA GLY A 112 1.33 16.49 1.44
C GLY A 112 2.46 15.98 2.36
N PRO A 113 3.73 16.22 2.02
CA PRO A 113 4.18 16.85 0.77
C PRO A 113 4.08 15.93 -0.46
N HIS A 114 4.15 16.53 -1.64
CA HIS A 114 4.17 15.84 -2.93
C HIS A 114 5.33 16.29 -3.80
N LEU A 115 5.61 15.51 -4.84
CA LEU A 115 6.53 15.89 -5.91
C LEU A 115 5.96 17.09 -6.70
N VAL A 116 6.82 17.83 -7.39
CA VAL A 116 6.42 18.96 -8.21
C VAL A 116 5.58 18.52 -9.42
N ASN A 117 5.88 17.32 -9.96
CA ASN A 117 5.13 16.71 -11.06
C ASN A 117 5.23 15.19 -11.02
N THR A 118 4.34 14.54 -11.76
CA THR A 118 4.26 13.06 -11.83
C THR A 118 5.44 12.41 -12.55
N GLY A 119 6.15 13.14 -13.42
CA GLY A 119 7.22 12.62 -14.28
C GLY A 119 8.49 12.13 -13.54
N ALA A 120 8.60 12.39 -12.24
CA ALA A 120 9.67 11.84 -11.41
C ALA A 120 9.44 10.35 -11.05
N ILE A 121 8.21 9.84 -11.18
CA ILE A 121 7.80 8.46 -10.89
C ILE A 121 8.00 7.64 -12.16
N LYS A 122 9.16 6.98 -12.32
CA LYS A 122 9.52 6.30 -13.57
C LYS A 122 9.40 4.79 -13.53
N ALA A 123 9.49 4.21 -12.35
CA ALA A 123 9.44 2.76 -12.16
C ALA A 123 8.42 2.45 -11.08
N ILE A 124 7.38 1.73 -11.45
CA ILE A 124 6.24 1.43 -10.60
C ILE A 124 6.03 -0.08 -10.59
N LYS A 125 5.70 -0.62 -9.44
CA LYS A 125 5.23 -1.99 -9.28
C LYS A 125 4.10 -2.03 -8.27
N LEU A 126 2.95 -2.53 -8.66
CA LEU A 126 1.87 -2.89 -7.75
C LEU A 126 2.12 -4.31 -7.25
N THR A 127 2.05 -4.51 -5.95
CA THR A 127 2.55 -5.73 -5.31
C THR A 127 1.46 -6.69 -4.88
N SER A 128 0.31 -6.18 -4.45
CA SER A 128 -0.80 -7.01 -3.99
C SER A 128 -2.11 -6.24 -3.89
N VAL A 129 -3.20 -7.01 -3.84
CA VAL A 129 -4.55 -6.52 -3.53
C VAL A 129 -5.02 -7.20 -2.25
N ALA A 130 -5.59 -6.44 -1.33
CA ALA A 130 -6.14 -6.96 -0.07
C ALA A 130 -7.46 -6.27 0.28
N GLY A 131 -8.27 -6.90 1.12
CA GLY A 131 -9.41 -6.25 1.76
C GLY A 131 -8.95 -5.45 2.97
N ALA A 132 -9.54 -4.27 3.17
CA ALA A 132 -9.31 -3.45 4.35
C ALA A 132 -10.61 -2.79 4.79
N TYR A 133 -11.05 -3.02 6.01
CA TYR A 133 -12.23 -2.35 6.53
C TYR A 133 -12.00 -0.85 6.65
N TRP A 134 -12.99 -0.06 6.21
CA TRP A 134 -12.91 1.40 6.33
C TRP A 134 -12.60 1.80 7.79
N ARG A 135 -11.51 2.53 7.96
CA ARG A 135 -10.98 2.95 9.28
C ARG A 135 -10.65 1.80 10.23
N GLY A 136 -10.42 0.61 9.73
CA GLY A 136 -10.11 -0.58 10.54
C GLY A 136 -11.30 -1.12 11.36
N GLN A 137 -12.53 -0.68 11.06
CA GLN A 137 -13.73 -1.10 11.77
C GLN A 137 -14.44 -2.21 11.01
N GLU A 138 -14.49 -3.42 11.58
CA GLU A 138 -15.08 -4.62 10.95
C GLU A 138 -16.57 -4.51 10.61
N ASN A 139 -17.29 -3.62 11.31
CA ASN A 139 -18.71 -3.32 11.04
C ASN A 139 -18.92 -2.35 9.88
N ARG A 140 -17.86 -1.83 9.27
CA ARG A 140 -17.90 -0.91 8.13
C ARG A 140 -17.61 -1.64 6.81
N LYS A 141 -17.84 -0.95 5.70
CA LYS A 141 -17.60 -1.52 4.38
C LYS A 141 -16.13 -1.92 4.21
N MET A 142 -15.92 -3.10 3.67
CA MET A 142 -14.60 -3.55 3.26
C MET A 142 -14.24 -2.88 1.93
N LEU A 143 -13.14 -2.15 1.93
CA LEU A 143 -12.55 -1.52 0.76
C LEU A 143 -11.49 -2.43 0.14
N THR A 144 -11.16 -2.16 -1.10
CA THR A 144 -10.05 -2.79 -1.80
C THR A 144 -8.79 -1.95 -1.56
N ARG A 145 -7.78 -2.54 -0.94
CA ARG A 145 -6.46 -1.93 -0.72
C ARG A 145 -5.48 -2.44 -1.75
N ILE A 146 -4.89 -1.53 -2.51
CA ILE A 146 -3.88 -1.85 -3.52
C ILE A 146 -2.54 -1.32 -3.05
N TYR A 147 -1.58 -2.24 -2.89
CA TYR A 147 -0.22 -1.91 -2.49
C TYR A 147 0.68 -1.71 -3.69
N GLY A 148 1.62 -0.79 -3.57
CA GLY A 148 2.60 -0.54 -4.60
C GLY A 148 3.90 0.06 -4.09
N ILE A 149 4.90 0.02 -4.96
CA ILE A 149 6.19 0.64 -4.73
C ILE A 149 6.63 1.37 -6.01
N SER A 150 7.40 2.42 -5.86
CA SER A 150 7.90 3.17 -6.99
C SER A 150 9.30 3.72 -6.73
N PHE A 151 10.05 3.89 -7.81
CA PHE A 151 11.39 4.45 -7.77
C PHE A 151 11.61 5.43 -8.93
N PRO A 152 12.55 6.39 -8.79
CA PRO A 152 12.89 7.32 -9.87
C PRO A 152 13.64 6.65 -11.03
N LYS A 153 14.15 5.42 -10.85
CA LYS A 153 14.90 4.66 -11.87
C LYS A 153 14.50 3.19 -11.83
N LYS A 154 14.34 2.59 -13.01
CA LYS A 154 14.03 1.17 -13.16
C LYS A 154 15.03 0.26 -12.44
N LYS A 155 16.33 0.55 -12.55
CA LYS A 155 17.39 -0.21 -11.87
C LYS A 155 17.15 -0.34 -10.37
N MET A 156 16.71 0.74 -9.70
CA MET A 156 16.42 0.72 -8.26
C MET A 156 15.22 -0.18 -7.93
N LEU A 157 14.21 -0.19 -8.79
CA LEU A 157 13.06 -1.10 -8.63
C LEU A 157 13.50 -2.55 -8.81
N ASP A 158 14.28 -2.84 -9.84
CA ASP A 158 14.76 -4.20 -10.14
C ASP A 158 15.64 -4.73 -9.00
N GLU A 159 16.53 -3.91 -8.44
CA GLU A 159 17.36 -4.24 -7.27
C GLU A 159 16.50 -4.52 -6.03
N TYR A 160 15.47 -3.70 -5.80
CA TYR A 160 14.55 -3.90 -4.69
C TYR A 160 13.74 -5.20 -4.84
N LEU A 161 13.21 -5.47 -6.02
CA LEU A 161 12.45 -6.70 -6.29
C LEU A 161 13.33 -7.94 -6.14
N ALA A 162 14.59 -7.89 -6.61
CA ALA A 162 15.56 -8.97 -6.41
C ALA A 162 15.86 -9.20 -4.92
N MET A 163 16.02 -8.15 -4.14
CA MET A 163 16.21 -8.23 -2.69
C MET A 163 14.98 -8.88 -2.02
N MET A 164 13.77 -8.50 -2.41
CA MET A 164 12.53 -9.08 -1.87
C MET A 164 12.38 -10.56 -2.20
N GLU A 165 12.73 -10.96 -3.44
CA GLU A 165 12.74 -12.37 -3.85
C GLU A 165 13.76 -13.18 -3.05
N GLU A 166 14.94 -12.62 -2.81
CA GLU A 166 15.96 -13.26 -2.00
C GLU A 166 15.54 -13.39 -0.51
N ALA A 167 14.86 -12.34 0.01
CA ALA A 167 14.29 -12.38 1.35
C ALA A 167 13.23 -13.49 1.51
N LYS A 168 12.35 -13.67 0.50
CA LYS A 168 11.35 -14.75 0.49
C LYS A 168 12.00 -16.14 0.54
N LYS A 169 13.13 -16.33 -0.17
CA LYS A 169 13.87 -17.62 -0.12
C LYS A 169 14.45 -17.90 1.25
N ARG A 170 14.75 -16.86 2.03
CA ARG A 170 15.31 -16.94 3.39
C ARG A 170 14.24 -16.92 4.49
N ASP A 171 12.97 -17.05 4.16
CA ASP A 171 11.90 -17.13 5.16
C ASP A 171 12.15 -18.31 6.10
N HIS A 172 12.35 -18.01 7.39
CA HIS A 172 12.68 -19.00 8.42
C HIS A 172 11.62 -20.09 8.54
N ARG A 173 10.35 -19.80 8.24
CA ARG A 173 9.27 -20.80 8.27
C ARG A 173 9.47 -21.84 7.18
N LYS A 174 9.84 -21.41 5.97
CA LYS A 174 10.15 -22.29 4.85
C LYS A 174 11.39 -23.11 5.14
N ILE A 175 12.50 -22.44 5.46
CA ILE A 175 13.79 -23.09 5.76
C ILE A 175 13.65 -24.02 6.96
N GLY A 176 12.98 -23.59 8.02
CA GLY A 176 12.76 -24.39 9.23
C GLY A 176 11.99 -25.69 8.96
N THR A 177 10.99 -25.62 8.07
CA THR A 177 10.23 -26.82 7.66
C THR A 177 11.08 -27.72 6.77
N GLU A 178 11.78 -27.19 5.77
CA GLU A 178 12.65 -27.94 4.87
C GLU A 178 13.78 -28.66 5.61
N LEU A 179 14.40 -28.00 6.59
CA LEU A 179 15.48 -28.55 7.42
C LEU A 179 14.98 -29.38 8.63
N LYS A 180 13.66 -29.51 8.78
CA LYS A 180 13.04 -30.20 9.92
C LYS A 180 13.55 -29.67 11.27
N LEU A 181 13.57 -28.35 11.42
CA LEU A 181 13.99 -27.68 12.65
C LEU A 181 12.83 -27.58 13.65
N PHE A 182 11.63 -27.34 13.20
CA PHE A 182 10.42 -27.26 14.03
C PHE A 182 9.17 -27.65 13.22
N THR A 183 8.11 -27.89 13.94
CA THR A 183 6.76 -28.11 13.40
C THR A 183 5.74 -27.37 14.25
N PHE A 184 4.51 -27.29 13.76
CA PHE A 184 3.36 -26.79 14.51
C PHE A 184 2.34 -27.92 14.62
N ASP A 185 1.67 -28.02 15.77
CA ASP A 185 0.62 -28.97 16.02
C ASP A 185 -0.52 -28.27 16.76
N GLU A 186 -1.74 -28.41 16.24
CA GLU A 186 -2.93 -27.76 16.79
C GLU A 186 -3.28 -28.29 18.18
N GLU A 187 -2.97 -29.55 18.48
CA GLU A 187 -3.20 -30.18 19.81
C GLU A 187 -2.29 -29.58 20.90
N VAL A 188 -1.11 -29.08 20.52
CA VAL A 188 -0.18 -28.41 21.43
C VAL A 188 -0.52 -26.94 21.64
N GLY A 189 -1.02 -26.32 20.59
CA GLY A 189 -1.48 -24.92 20.63
C GLY A 189 -1.16 -24.16 19.35
N ALA A 190 -2.11 -23.33 18.92
CA ALA A 190 -1.98 -22.55 17.72
C ALA A 190 -0.79 -21.58 17.79
N GLY A 191 0.13 -21.68 16.83
CA GLY A 191 1.30 -20.82 16.73
C GLY A 191 2.48 -21.15 17.63
N LEU A 192 2.42 -22.22 18.43
CA LEU A 192 3.54 -22.68 19.26
C LEU A 192 4.46 -23.61 18.45
N PRO A 193 5.75 -23.24 18.22
CA PRO A 193 6.67 -24.12 17.52
C PRO A 193 7.15 -25.27 18.43
N ILE A 194 7.08 -26.46 17.90
CA ILE A 194 7.65 -27.67 18.51
C ILE A 194 9.00 -27.94 17.87
N TRP A 195 10.06 -27.89 18.66
CA TRP A 195 11.41 -28.16 18.17
C TRP A 195 11.61 -29.64 17.87
N LEU A 196 12.00 -29.93 16.65
CA LEU A 196 12.41 -31.25 16.21
C LEU A 196 13.89 -31.49 16.60
N PRO A 197 14.41 -32.72 16.51
CA PRO A 197 15.78 -33.03 16.92
C PRO A 197 16.85 -32.12 16.28
N ASN A 198 16.71 -31.78 15.00
CA ASN A 198 17.64 -30.88 14.32
C ASN A 198 17.60 -29.46 14.90
N GLY A 199 16.42 -28.97 15.19
CA GLY A 199 16.22 -27.63 15.78
C GLY A 199 16.69 -27.57 17.24
N GLY A 200 16.37 -28.60 18.02
CA GLY A 200 16.86 -28.71 19.40
C GLY A 200 18.39 -28.76 19.48
N GLY A 201 19.03 -29.52 18.58
CA GLY A 201 20.49 -29.56 18.47
C GLY A 201 21.10 -28.22 18.11
N LEU A 202 20.47 -27.48 17.15
CA LEU A 202 20.91 -26.15 16.77
C LEU A 202 20.82 -25.16 17.94
N LEU A 203 19.70 -25.14 18.66
CA LEU A 203 19.52 -24.28 19.84
C LEU A 203 20.55 -24.58 20.93
N SER A 204 20.76 -25.86 21.25
CA SER A 204 21.75 -26.28 22.27
C SER A 204 23.18 -25.83 21.91
N ASN A 205 23.55 -25.92 20.63
CA ASN A 205 24.85 -25.44 20.15
C ASN A 205 24.98 -23.91 20.25
N LEU A 206 23.92 -23.15 19.93
CA LEU A 206 23.91 -21.70 20.08
C LEU A 206 24.03 -21.29 21.56
N ASP A 207 23.29 -21.91 22.45
CA ASP A 207 23.36 -21.66 23.89
C ASP A 207 24.77 -21.92 24.43
N GLN A 208 25.38 -23.06 24.06
CA GLN A 208 26.76 -23.38 24.46
C GLN A 208 27.78 -22.33 23.92
N LEU A 209 27.56 -21.82 22.70
CA LEU A 209 28.43 -20.81 22.13
C LEU A 209 28.31 -19.46 22.90
N LEU A 210 27.10 -19.07 23.25
CA LEU A 210 26.83 -17.85 24.03
C LEU A 210 27.42 -17.96 25.44
N PHE A 211 27.25 -19.09 26.12
CA PHE A 211 27.83 -19.31 27.43
C PHE A 211 29.37 -19.33 27.45
N LYS A 212 30.02 -19.72 26.35
CA LYS A 212 31.48 -19.66 26.21
C LYS A 212 32.01 -18.27 25.87
N ALA A 213 31.18 -17.39 25.31
CA ALA A 213 31.55 -16.04 24.92
C ALA A 213 31.41 -15.01 26.07
N HIS A 214 30.77 -15.39 27.17
CA HIS A 214 30.64 -14.64 28.42
C HIS A 214 31.45 -15.30 29.56
#